data_0e2226b4ad0a60c7b8cd00bfa73dd1f2
#
_entry.id   0e2226b4ad0a60c7b8cd00bfa73dd1f2
#
_cell.length_a   1.000
_cell.length_b   1.000
_cell.length_c   1.000
_cell.angle_alpha   90.00
_cell.angle_beta   90.00
_cell.angle_gamma   90.00
#
_symmetry.space_group_name_H-M   'P 1'
#
loop_
_entity.id
_entity.type
_entity.pdbx_description
1 polymer ?
#
loop_
_entity_poly.entity_id
_entity_poly.type
_entity_poly.pdbx_seq_one_letter_code
_entity_poly.pdbx_strand_id
1 'polypeptide(L)'
;MAVLLAVNYGTLYLVLTSYATLWTERYGQSVGQSGLHYLALAIGYTVASQVGARATDLLWKRLKHRAGGQTAPEYRVPLMIPGAILLPAGLLWFGWAAEARSSWVLVDAGGAVFGCGIILSTQAMQQYVMEAYAEHVASASAASQFLRSIFAFCFPLFAPALYRNLGYGWGNTTLALVFAVLSVPGPLILWFWGAQIRALGKRVG
;
A
#
# COMPACT_ATOMS: atom_id res chain seq x y z
N MET A 1 -8.09 -0.43 -10.40
CA MET A 1 -6.77 -0.88 -9.86
C MET A 1 -5.69 0.19 -9.95
N ALA A 2 -5.47 0.83 -11.10
CA ALA A 2 -4.43 1.85 -11.24
C ALA A 2 -4.55 3.00 -10.22
N VAL A 3 -5.77 3.48 -9.93
CA VAL A 3 -6.01 4.52 -8.92
C VAL A 3 -5.63 4.04 -7.51
N LEU A 4 -5.96 2.80 -7.14
CA LEU A 4 -5.58 2.23 -5.84
C LEU A 4 -4.06 2.13 -5.69
N LEU A 5 -3.37 1.67 -6.74
CA LEU A 5 -1.91 1.66 -6.78
C LEU A 5 -1.33 3.07 -6.68
N ALA A 6 -1.94 4.05 -7.34
CA ALA A 6 -1.49 5.44 -7.30
C ALA A 6 -1.64 6.04 -5.90
N VAL A 7 -2.79 5.86 -5.24
CA VAL A 7 -3.01 6.32 -3.85
C VAL A 7 -2.05 5.64 -2.89
N ASN A 8 -1.84 4.32 -3.04
CA ASN A 8 -0.89 3.57 -2.23
C ASN A 8 0.53 4.16 -2.31
N TYR A 9 1.01 4.42 -3.54
CA TYR A 9 2.31 5.03 -3.77
C TYR A 9 2.39 6.48 -3.31
N GLY A 10 1.36 7.27 -3.57
CA GLY A 10 1.29 8.64 -3.07
C GLY A 10 1.42 8.69 -1.55
N THR A 11 0.68 7.84 -0.84
CA THR A 11 0.76 7.73 0.63
C THR A 11 2.14 7.29 1.09
N LEU A 12 2.76 6.31 0.41
CA LEU A 12 4.11 5.88 0.69
C LEU A 12 5.12 7.03 0.62
N TYR A 13 5.13 7.75 -0.51
CA TYR A 13 6.08 8.85 -0.72
C TYR A 13 5.81 10.03 0.22
N LEU A 14 4.55 10.32 0.55
CA LEU A 14 4.20 11.32 1.55
C LEU A 14 4.79 10.97 2.91
N VAL A 15 4.65 9.72 3.37
CA VAL A 15 5.23 9.25 4.63
C VAL A 15 6.76 9.29 4.55
N LEU A 16 7.38 8.78 3.48
CA LEU A 16 8.83 8.77 3.32
C LEU A 16 9.45 10.17 3.38
N THR A 17 8.87 11.15 2.71
CA THR A 17 9.38 12.53 2.72
C THR A 17 9.22 13.22 4.07
N SER A 18 8.19 12.87 4.82
CA SER A 18 7.92 13.45 6.15
C SER A 18 8.68 12.73 7.27
N TYR A 19 9.21 11.53 6.98
CA TYR A 19 9.84 10.68 7.99
C TYR A 19 11.08 11.33 8.60
N ALA A 20 11.97 11.87 7.76
CA ALA A 20 13.16 12.57 8.23
C ALA A 20 12.81 13.82 9.07
N THR A 21 11.82 14.60 8.62
CA THR A 21 11.33 15.79 9.34
C THR A 21 10.77 15.45 10.72
N LEU A 22 10.05 14.34 10.84
CA LEU A 22 9.56 13.87 12.13
C LEU A 22 10.69 13.67 13.14
N TRP A 23 11.75 12.96 12.75
CA TRP A 23 12.85 12.63 13.67
C TRP A 23 13.73 13.82 13.98
N THR A 24 13.99 14.71 13.01
CA THR A 24 14.83 15.89 13.22
C THR A 24 14.10 17.00 13.99
N GLU A 25 12.87 17.32 13.61
CA GLU A 25 12.15 18.46 14.19
C GLU A 25 11.41 18.09 15.47
N ARG A 26 10.77 16.92 15.53
CA ARG A 26 9.92 16.55 16.69
C ARG A 26 10.67 15.80 17.76
N TYR A 27 11.67 14.99 17.38
CA TYR A 27 12.49 14.22 18.32
C TYR A 27 13.89 14.80 18.55
N GLY A 28 14.28 15.86 17.80
CA GLY A 28 15.57 16.56 17.97
C GLY A 28 16.79 15.69 17.60
N GLN A 29 16.60 14.67 16.77
CA GLN A 29 17.68 13.78 16.38
C GLN A 29 18.53 14.38 15.24
N SER A 30 19.78 13.93 15.13
CA SER A 30 20.62 14.29 14.01
C SER A 30 20.13 13.66 12.70
N VAL A 31 20.48 14.25 11.55
CA VAL A 31 20.13 13.73 10.22
C VAL A 31 20.59 12.28 10.04
N GLY A 32 21.77 11.94 10.54
CA GLY A 32 22.30 10.57 10.48
C GLY A 32 21.45 9.57 11.27
N GLN A 33 21.02 9.96 12.49
CA GLN A 33 20.14 9.12 13.30
C GLN A 33 18.75 8.98 12.67
N SER A 34 18.19 10.06 12.11
CA SER A 34 16.91 9.99 11.42
C SER A 34 16.93 9.02 10.24
N GLY A 35 18.07 8.88 9.57
CA GLY A 35 18.28 7.89 8.51
C GLY A 35 18.17 6.44 8.98
N LEU A 36 18.57 6.13 10.24
CA LEU A 36 18.47 4.76 10.78
C LEU A 36 17.02 4.29 10.97
N HIS A 37 16.10 5.18 11.21
CA HIS A 37 14.68 4.83 11.38
C HIS A 37 14.04 4.30 10.09
N TYR A 38 14.60 4.60 8.89
CA TYR A 38 14.15 3.97 7.65
C TYR A 38 14.38 2.45 7.63
N LEU A 39 15.26 1.92 8.49
CA LEU A 39 15.44 0.47 8.66
C LEU A 39 14.15 -0.21 9.16
N ALA A 40 13.34 0.47 9.96
CA ALA A 40 12.05 -0.07 10.39
C ALA A 40 11.13 -0.34 9.20
N LEU A 41 11.02 0.62 8.28
CA LEU A 41 10.27 0.44 7.02
C LEU A 41 10.88 -0.68 6.18
N ALA A 42 12.20 -0.72 6.05
CA ALA A 42 12.91 -1.74 5.27
C ALA A 42 12.69 -3.15 5.84
N ILE A 43 12.68 -3.29 7.17
CA ILE A 43 12.35 -4.56 7.85
C ILE A 43 10.91 -4.95 7.53
N GLY A 44 9.94 -4.02 7.66
CA GLY A 44 8.56 -4.24 7.30
C GLY A 44 8.40 -4.71 5.85
N TYR A 45 9.09 -4.06 4.92
CA TYR A 45 9.11 -4.42 3.50
C TYR A 45 9.67 -5.83 3.27
N THR A 46 10.80 -6.14 3.90
CA THR A 46 11.46 -7.44 3.75
C THR A 46 10.60 -8.58 4.29
N VAL A 47 10.06 -8.42 5.50
CA VAL A 47 9.16 -9.39 6.11
C VAL A 47 7.93 -9.62 5.24
N ALA A 48 7.27 -8.55 4.81
CA ALA A 48 6.08 -8.63 3.97
C ALA A 48 6.37 -9.26 2.61
N SER A 49 7.49 -8.94 1.99
CA SER A 49 7.90 -9.51 0.71
C SER A 49 8.10 -11.03 0.81
N GLN A 50 8.81 -11.49 1.83
CA GLN A 50 9.10 -12.93 2.02
C GLN A 50 7.86 -13.73 2.44
N VAL A 51 7.12 -13.21 3.44
CA VAL A 51 5.91 -13.88 3.95
C VAL A 51 4.78 -13.77 2.91
N GLY A 52 4.62 -12.59 2.30
CA GLY A 52 3.59 -12.32 1.30
C GLY A 52 3.75 -13.20 0.06
N ALA A 53 4.96 -13.35 -0.48
CA ALA A 53 5.21 -14.22 -1.63
C ALA A 53 4.80 -15.67 -1.33
N ARG A 54 5.22 -16.21 -0.17
CA ARG A 54 4.87 -17.58 0.23
C ARG A 54 3.36 -17.74 0.45
N ALA A 55 2.72 -16.79 1.13
CA ALA A 55 1.28 -16.82 1.37
C ALA A 55 0.49 -16.76 0.05
N THR A 56 0.94 -15.92 -0.88
CA THR A 56 0.40 -15.80 -2.23
C THR A 56 0.44 -17.14 -2.97
N ASP A 57 1.60 -17.77 -3.01
CA ASP A 57 1.78 -19.03 -3.71
C ASP A 57 0.93 -20.17 -3.10
N LEU A 58 0.88 -20.23 -1.77
CA LEU A 58 0.09 -21.25 -1.07
C LEU A 58 -1.41 -21.06 -1.31
N LEU A 59 -1.90 -19.82 -1.23
CA LEU A 59 -3.31 -19.53 -1.43
C LEU A 59 -3.71 -19.75 -2.90
N TRP A 60 -2.88 -19.29 -3.83
CA TRP A 60 -3.11 -19.49 -5.25
C TRP A 60 -3.17 -20.99 -5.61
N LYS A 61 -2.23 -21.81 -5.10
CA LYS A 61 -2.24 -23.27 -5.30
C LYS A 61 -3.51 -23.91 -4.75
N ARG A 62 -3.97 -23.49 -3.55
CA ARG A 62 -5.21 -24.00 -2.95
C ARG A 62 -6.44 -23.63 -3.77
N LEU A 63 -6.56 -22.38 -4.21
CA LEU A 63 -7.70 -21.90 -5.01
C LEU A 63 -7.72 -22.58 -6.38
N LYS A 64 -6.58 -22.70 -7.05
CA LYS A 64 -6.44 -23.41 -8.31
C LYS A 64 -6.87 -24.88 -8.19
N HIS A 65 -6.43 -25.57 -7.13
CA HIS A 65 -6.82 -26.97 -6.89
C HIS A 65 -8.33 -27.10 -6.67
N ARG A 66 -8.96 -26.21 -5.92
CA ARG A 66 -10.41 -26.17 -5.70
C ARG A 66 -11.21 -25.87 -6.96
N ALA A 67 -10.65 -25.13 -7.89
CA ALA A 67 -11.27 -24.75 -9.17
C ALA A 67 -11.01 -25.77 -10.31
N GLY A 68 -10.59 -26.99 -9.99
CA GLY A 68 -10.34 -28.02 -11.01
C GLY A 68 -9.20 -27.67 -11.97
N GLY A 69 -8.21 -26.86 -11.53
CA GLY A 69 -7.05 -26.47 -12.35
C GLY A 69 -7.22 -25.18 -13.13
N GLN A 70 -8.41 -24.60 -13.16
CA GLN A 70 -8.63 -23.30 -13.80
C GLN A 70 -7.97 -22.16 -13.04
N THR A 71 -7.48 -21.16 -13.76
CA THR A 71 -6.85 -19.96 -13.17
C THR A 71 -7.69 -18.73 -13.50
N ALA A 72 -7.87 -17.87 -12.50
CA ALA A 72 -8.57 -16.60 -12.66
C ALA A 72 -7.79 -15.49 -11.91
N PRO A 73 -7.67 -14.28 -12.48
CA PRO A 73 -7.01 -13.15 -11.81
C PRO A 73 -7.64 -12.80 -10.45
N GLU A 74 -8.92 -13.11 -10.27
CA GLU A 74 -9.65 -12.91 -9.01
C GLU A 74 -9.06 -13.69 -7.83
N TYR A 75 -8.30 -14.76 -8.07
CA TYR A 75 -7.62 -15.50 -7.00
C TYR A 75 -6.52 -14.69 -6.29
N ARG A 76 -6.15 -13.54 -6.85
CA ARG A 76 -5.24 -12.57 -6.21
C ARG A 76 -5.95 -11.61 -5.26
N VAL A 77 -7.28 -11.46 -5.37
CA VAL A 77 -8.06 -10.52 -4.56
C VAL A 77 -7.98 -10.79 -3.05
N PRO A 78 -8.09 -12.04 -2.55
CA PRO A 78 -7.96 -12.33 -1.12
C PRO A 78 -6.63 -11.90 -0.52
N LEU A 79 -5.58 -11.81 -1.34
CA LEU A 79 -4.25 -11.37 -0.91
C LEU A 79 -4.11 -9.86 -0.75
N MET A 80 -5.07 -9.11 -1.31
CA MET A 80 -5.14 -7.65 -1.11
C MET A 80 -5.67 -7.32 0.29
N ILE A 81 -6.48 -8.21 0.91
CA ILE A 81 -7.16 -7.97 2.19
C ILE A 81 -6.17 -7.70 3.33
N PRO A 82 -5.12 -8.51 3.56
CA PRO A 82 -4.14 -8.21 4.61
C PRO A 82 -3.49 -6.84 4.44
N GLY A 83 -3.13 -6.47 3.21
CA GLY A 83 -2.58 -5.16 2.90
C GLY A 83 -3.58 -4.02 3.13
N ALA A 84 -4.85 -4.22 2.77
CA ALA A 84 -5.92 -3.24 2.97
C ALA A 84 -6.21 -2.97 4.46
N ILE A 85 -5.86 -3.91 5.35
CA ILE A 85 -5.99 -3.77 6.81
C ILE A 85 -4.70 -3.22 7.43
N LEU A 86 -3.55 -3.81 7.10
CA LEU A 86 -2.27 -3.46 7.73
C LEU A 86 -1.81 -2.05 7.38
N LEU A 87 -2.07 -1.57 6.16
CA LEU A 87 -1.65 -0.24 5.75
C LEU A 87 -2.32 0.86 6.59
N PRO A 88 -3.67 0.96 6.67
CA PRO A 88 -4.31 1.97 7.49
C PRO A 88 -4.04 1.76 8.99
N ALA A 89 -3.95 0.52 9.47
CA ALA A 89 -3.59 0.23 10.86
C ALA A 89 -2.18 0.74 11.20
N GLY A 90 -1.22 0.52 10.31
CA GLY A 90 0.15 1.03 10.45
C GLY A 90 0.23 2.56 10.42
N LEU A 91 -0.54 3.22 9.53
CA LEU A 91 -0.64 4.68 9.49
C LEU A 91 -1.23 5.27 10.78
N LEU A 92 -2.30 4.67 11.28
CA LEU A 92 -2.90 5.09 12.54
C LEU A 92 -1.93 4.92 13.70
N TRP A 93 -1.29 3.75 13.81
CA TRP A 93 -0.31 3.49 14.86
C TRP A 93 0.87 4.46 14.77
N PHE A 94 1.50 4.56 13.61
CA PHE A 94 2.61 5.49 13.36
C PHE A 94 2.23 6.94 13.70
N GLY A 95 1.09 7.42 13.18
CA GLY A 95 0.63 8.79 13.36
C GLY A 95 0.37 9.14 14.82
N TRP A 96 -0.37 8.32 15.55
CA TRP A 96 -0.69 8.58 16.95
C TRP A 96 0.49 8.36 17.90
N ALA A 97 1.36 7.39 17.63
CA ALA A 97 2.60 7.21 18.37
C ALA A 97 3.53 8.43 18.21
N ALA A 98 3.64 8.96 16.98
CA ALA A 98 4.40 10.17 16.69
C ALA A 98 3.76 11.42 17.35
N GLU A 99 2.41 11.53 17.31
CA GLU A 99 1.68 12.63 17.94
C GLU A 99 1.89 12.67 19.44
N ALA A 100 1.79 11.53 20.11
CA ALA A 100 2.01 11.38 21.55
C ALA A 100 3.49 11.48 21.97
N ARG A 101 4.42 11.71 21.03
CA ARG A 101 5.87 11.67 21.28
C ARG A 101 6.31 10.40 22.04
N SER A 102 5.71 9.28 21.66
CA SER A 102 6.03 7.98 22.27
C SER A 102 7.50 7.60 22.01
N SER A 103 7.97 6.52 22.65
CA SER A 103 9.31 6.01 22.39
C SER A 103 9.52 5.71 20.89
N TRP A 104 10.71 5.95 20.40
CA TRP A 104 11.09 5.71 19.00
C TRP A 104 10.74 4.29 18.53
N VAL A 105 10.84 3.30 19.42
CA VAL A 105 10.49 1.90 19.10
C VAL A 105 9.02 1.74 18.70
N LEU A 106 8.09 2.43 19.40
CA LEU A 106 6.67 2.36 19.08
C LEU A 106 6.34 3.04 17.77
N VAL A 107 7.01 4.14 17.46
CA VAL A 107 6.85 4.86 16.19
C VAL A 107 7.38 4.02 15.03
N ASP A 108 8.55 3.44 15.18
CA ASP A 108 9.18 2.55 14.20
C ASP A 108 8.39 1.27 13.99
N ALA A 109 7.81 0.70 15.06
CA ALA A 109 6.92 -0.46 14.93
C ALA A 109 5.68 -0.14 14.07
N GLY A 110 5.05 1.02 14.29
CA GLY A 110 3.96 1.51 13.42
C GLY A 110 4.41 1.68 11.98
N GLY A 111 5.60 2.25 11.75
CA GLY A 111 6.22 2.38 10.43
C GLY A 111 6.47 1.02 9.76
N ALA A 112 6.96 0.03 10.51
CA ALA A 112 7.17 -1.33 9.99
C ALA A 112 5.84 -2.01 9.58
N VAL A 113 4.78 -1.87 10.39
CA VAL A 113 3.44 -2.40 10.06
C VAL A 113 2.88 -1.71 8.81
N PHE A 114 3.03 -0.38 8.70
CA PHE A 114 2.69 0.37 7.49
C PHE A 114 3.45 -0.15 6.27
N GLY A 115 4.76 -0.35 6.41
CA GLY A 115 5.61 -0.91 5.37
C GLY A 115 5.17 -2.30 4.91
N CYS A 116 4.78 -3.18 5.85
CA CYS A 116 4.18 -4.48 5.52
C CYS A 116 2.91 -4.31 4.69
N GLY A 117 2.00 -3.43 5.10
CA GLY A 117 0.75 -3.16 4.40
C GLY A 117 0.96 -2.67 2.97
N ILE A 118 1.90 -1.74 2.77
CA ILE A 118 2.27 -1.20 1.44
C ILE A 118 2.70 -2.31 0.49
N ILE A 119 3.63 -3.16 0.91
CA ILE A 119 4.19 -4.20 0.05
C ILE A 119 3.14 -5.26 -0.30
N LEU A 120 2.39 -5.73 0.69
CA LEU A 120 1.33 -6.74 0.46
C LEU A 120 0.27 -6.23 -0.50
N SER A 121 -0.22 -4.99 -0.30
CA SER A 121 -1.19 -4.35 -1.20
C SER A 121 -0.64 -4.18 -2.60
N THR A 122 0.58 -3.63 -2.72
CA THR A 122 1.20 -3.33 -4.02
C THR A 122 1.42 -4.60 -4.83
N GLN A 123 2.01 -5.64 -4.23
CA GLN A 123 2.30 -6.91 -4.91
C GLN A 123 1.02 -7.58 -5.41
N ALA A 124 0.00 -7.69 -4.58
CA ALA A 124 -1.27 -8.31 -4.96
C ALA A 124 -1.98 -7.54 -6.09
N MET A 125 -1.99 -6.20 -6.01
CA MET A 125 -2.59 -5.36 -7.05
C MET A 125 -1.83 -5.43 -8.37
N GLN A 126 -0.50 -5.42 -8.35
CA GLN A 126 0.33 -5.54 -9.55
C GLN A 126 0.15 -6.90 -10.23
N GLN A 127 0.16 -7.99 -9.45
CA GLN A 127 -0.07 -9.32 -9.98
C GLN A 127 -1.46 -9.44 -10.62
N TYR A 128 -2.49 -8.87 -9.99
CA TYR A 128 -3.83 -8.83 -10.58
C TYR A 128 -3.84 -8.10 -11.92
N VAL A 129 -3.18 -6.94 -12.03
CA VAL A 129 -3.11 -6.18 -13.30
C VAL A 129 -2.41 -7.00 -14.38
N MET A 130 -1.28 -7.64 -14.07
CA MET A 130 -0.54 -8.45 -15.02
C MET A 130 -1.35 -9.67 -15.50
N GLU A 131 -2.08 -10.33 -14.62
CA GLU A 131 -2.91 -11.49 -15.00
C GLU A 131 -4.20 -11.08 -15.73
N ALA A 132 -4.79 -9.94 -15.37
CA ALA A 132 -6.01 -9.44 -16.01
C ALA A 132 -5.77 -8.96 -17.45
N TYR A 133 -4.56 -8.50 -17.76
CA TYR A 133 -4.15 -7.97 -19.05
C TYR A 133 -2.97 -8.76 -19.65
N ALA A 134 -3.04 -10.09 -19.61
CA ALA A 134 -1.93 -10.96 -19.99
C ALA A 134 -1.41 -10.72 -21.43
N GLU A 135 -2.28 -10.33 -22.36
CA GLU A 135 -1.90 -10.03 -23.75
C GLU A 135 -1.23 -8.64 -23.91
N HIS A 136 -1.46 -7.72 -22.96
CA HIS A 136 -0.99 -6.34 -23.00
C HIS A 136 -0.30 -5.92 -21.68
N VAL A 137 0.44 -6.83 -21.05
CA VAL A 137 1.07 -6.62 -19.74
C VAL A 137 1.95 -5.37 -19.69
N ALA A 138 2.74 -5.14 -20.74
CA ALA A 138 3.65 -4.00 -20.78
C ALA A 138 2.92 -2.66 -20.78
N SER A 139 1.89 -2.48 -21.63
CA SER A 139 1.12 -1.25 -21.71
C SER A 139 0.26 -1.02 -20.47
N ALA A 140 -0.38 -2.07 -19.93
CA ALA A 140 -1.17 -1.97 -18.70
C ALA A 140 -0.29 -1.62 -17.48
N SER A 141 0.91 -2.21 -17.41
CA SER A 141 1.88 -1.88 -16.36
C SER A 141 2.41 -0.46 -16.52
N ALA A 142 2.72 -0.01 -17.73
CA ALA A 142 3.18 1.35 -18.01
C ALA A 142 2.13 2.40 -17.63
N ALA A 143 0.86 2.19 -18.00
CA ALA A 143 -0.23 3.08 -17.62
C ALA A 143 -0.43 3.16 -16.11
N SER A 144 -0.38 2.03 -15.41
CA SER A 144 -0.46 1.98 -13.94
C SER A 144 0.73 2.68 -13.29
N GLN A 145 1.94 2.50 -13.84
CA GLN A 145 3.16 3.13 -13.37
C GLN A 145 3.12 4.66 -13.57
N PHE A 146 2.63 5.11 -14.70
CA PHE A 146 2.49 6.55 -14.99
C PHE A 146 1.60 7.24 -13.96
N LEU A 147 0.39 6.71 -13.72
CA LEU A 147 -0.52 7.26 -12.73
C LEU A 147 0.09 7.25 -11.32
N ARG A 148 0.75 6.15 -10.96
CA ARG A 148 1.45 5.99 -9.69
C ARG A 148 2.54 7.06 -9.50
N SER A 149 3.30 7.37 -10.54
CA SER A 149 4.36 8.38 -10.49
C SER A 149 3.80 9.79 -10.29
N ILE A 150 2.64 10.11 -10.90
CA ILE A 150 1.96 11.39 -10.68
C ILE A 150 1.57 11.54 -9.20
N PHE A 151 0.96 10.53 -8.59
CA PHE A 151 0.56 10.58 -7.19
C PHE A 151 1.78 10.61 -6.24
N ALA A 152 2.84 9.86 -6.56
CA ALA A 152 4.10 9.87 -5.82
C ALA A 152 4.78 11.25 -5.84
N PHE A 153 4.57 12.04 -6.89
CA PHE A 153 5.02 13.43 -6.97
C PHE A 153 4.08 14.38 -6.23
N CYS A 154 2.77 14.27 -6.44
CA CYS A 154 1.81 15.24 -5.90
C CYS A 154 1.65 15.13 -4.37
N PHE A 155 1.63 13.92 -3.81
CA PHE A 155 1.35 13.71 -2.38
C PHE A 155 2.40 14.36 -1.46
N PRO A 156 3.72 14.25 -1.71
CA PRO A 156 4.71 14.94 -0.91
C PRO A 156 4.58 16.48 -0.91
N LEU A 157 4.02 17.08 -1.94
CA LEU A 157 3.88 18.53 -2.02
C LEU A 157 2.96 19.11 -0.94
N PHE A 158 1.91 18.41 -0.57
CA PHE A 158 1.02 18.84 0.50
C PHE A 158 1.32 18.25 1.88
N ALA A 159 2.29 17.30 1.97
CA ALA A 159 2.66 16.67 3.24
C ALA A 159 3.03 17.68 4.34
N PRO A 160 3.87 18.73 4.08
CA PRO A 160 4.21 19.70 5.11
C PRO A 160 2.99 20.51 5.59
N ALA A 161 2.07 20.86 4.69
CA ALA A 161 0.84 21.55 5.03
C ALA A 161 -0.11 20.64 5.85
N LEU A 162 -0.24 19.37 5.45
CA LEU A 162 -1.05 18.40 6.15
C LEU A 162 -0.60 18.23 7.62
N TYR A 163 0.69 17.99 7.85
CA TYR A 163 1.19 17.74 9.20
C TYR A 163 1.31 19.00 10.05
N ARG A 164 1.51 20.18 9.47
CA ARG A 164 1.47 21.44 10.22
C ARG A 164 0.07 21.79 10.71
N ASN A 165 -0.96 21.52 9.91
CA ASN A 165 -2.33 21.91 10.23
C ASN A 165 -3.06 20.84 11.09
N LEU A 166 -2.83 19.57 10.84
CA LEU A 166 -3.55 18.46 11.47
C LEU A 166 -2.71 17.69 12.50
N GLY A 167 -1.40 17.92 12.55
CA GLY A 167 -0.47 17.07 13.31
C GLY A 167 -0.28 15.70 12.68
N TYR A 168 0.58 14.88 13.28
CA TYR A 168 0.87 13.54 12.77
C TYR A 168 -0.29 12.57 13.00
N GLY A 169 -1.01 12.69 14.12
CA GLY A 169 -2.15 11.83 14.45
C GLY A 169 -3.29 11.96 13.45
N TRP A 170 -3.87 13.15 13.34
CA TRP A 170 -4.99 13.39 12.43
C TRP A 170 -4.58 13.39 10.96
N GLY A 171 -3.36 13.84 10.61
CA GLY A 171 -2.83 13.77 9.26
C GLY A 171 -2.80 12.32 8.75
N ASN A 172 -2.21 11.40 9.52
CA ASN A 172 -2.18 9.98 9.15
C ASN A 172 -3.56 9.31 9.24
N THR A 173 -4.44 9.76 10.14
CA THR A 173 -5.83 9.29 10.21
C THR A 173 -6.58 9.63 8.92
N THR A 174 -6.43 10.85 8.41
CA THR A 174 -7.02 11.27 7.14
C THR A 174 -6.53 10.39 5.99
N LEU A 175 -5.22 10.15 5.89
CA LEU A 175 -4.65 9.26 4.87
C LEU A 175 -5.17 7.82 5.00
N ALA A 176 -5.25 7.30 6.23
CA ALA A 176 -5.76 5.96 6.51
C ALA A 176 -7.23 5.81 6.10
N LEU A 177 -8.06 6.82 6.37
CA LEU A 177 -9.47 6.83 5.99
C LEU A 177 -9.64 6.91 4.46
N VAL A 178 -8.92 7.80 3.79
CA VAL A 178 -8.93 7.90 2.32
C VAL A 178 -8.54 6.56 1.70
N PHE A 179 -7.45 5.96 2.20
CA PHE A 179 -7.04 4.65 1.72
C PHE A 179 -8.09 3.56 1.99
N ALA A 180 -8.64 3.50 3.19
CA ALA A 180 -9.65 2.50 3.57
C ALA A 180 -10.92 2.60 2.71
N VAL A 181 -11.41 3.82 2.47
CA VAL A 181 -12.59 4.06 1.61
C VAL A 181 -12.35 3.60 0.18
N LEU A 182 -11.13 3.70 -0.33
CA LEU A 182 -10.80 3.27 -1.69
C LEU A 182 -10.42 1.78 -1.75
N SER A 183 -9.66 1.28 -0.77
CA SER A 183 -9.08 -0.05 -0.80
C SER A 183 -9.99 -1.16 -0.30
N VAL A 184 -11.01 -0.87 0.51
CA VAL A 184 -11.95 -1.89 0.98
C VAL A 184 -12.99 -2.24 -0.11
N PRO A 185 -13.66 -1.28 -0.76
CA PRO A 185 -14.60 -1.60 -1.84
C PRO A 185 -13.91 -2.19 -3.08
N GLY A 186 -12.70 -1.74 -3.40
CA GLY A 186 -11.97 -2.16 -4.61
C GLY A 186 -11.82 -3.68 -4.74
N PRO A 187 -11.19 -4.37 -3.79
CA PRO A 187 -11.10 -5.83 -3.78
C PRO A 187 -12.46 -6.53 -3.77
N LEU A 188 -13.44 -6.02 -3.01
CA LEU A 188 -14.77 -6.62 -2.96
C LEU A 188 -15.47 -6.56 -4.31
N ILE A 189 -15.44 -5.41 -4.98
CA ILE A 189 -16.01 -5.25 -6.33
C ILE A 189 -15.32 -6.22 -7.31
N LEU A 190 -14.00 -6.33 -7.24
CA LEU A 190 -13.27 -7.24 -8.11
C LEU A 190 -13.54 -8.71 -7.82
N TRP A 191 -13.75 -9.07 -6.56
CA TRP A 191 -14.09 -10.44 -6.19
C TRP A 191 -15.46 -10.87 -6.73
N PHE A 192 -16.47 -10.01 -6.61
CA PHE A 192 -17.84 -10.35 -7.02
C PHE A 192 -18.14 -10.05 -8.49
N TRP A 193 -17.56 -8.99 -9.05
CA TRP A 193 -17.87 -8.51 -10.41
C TRP A 193 -16.65 -8.46 -11.36
N GLY A 194 -15.47 -8.89 -10.93
CA GLY A 194 -14.25 -8.80 -11.74
C GLY A 194 -14.36 -9.47 -13.11
N ALA A 195 -14.94 -10.67 -13.18
CA ALA A 195 -15.17 -11.38 -14.43
C ALA A 195 -16.12 -10.62 -15.37
N GLN A 196 -17.18 -10.02 -14.85
CA GLN A 196 -18.14 -9.23 -15.62
C GLN A 196 -17.54 -7.95 -16.17
N ILE A 197 -16.77 -7.23 -15.33
CA ILE A 197 -16.08 -6.00 -15.71
C ILE A 197 -15.09 -6.26 -16.86
N ARG A 198 -14.32 -7.36 -16.78
CA ARG A 198 -13.40 -7.74 -17.86
C ARG A 198 -14.13 -8.15 -19.14
N ALA A 199 -15.28 -8.83 -19.04
CA ALA A 199 -16.07 -9.21 -20.20
C ALA A 199 -16.60 -7.97 -20.94
N LEU A 200 -17.00 -6.92 -20.20
CA LEU A 200 -17.38 -5.63 -20.80
C LEU A 200 -16.20 -4.95 -21.50
N GLY A 201 -15.01 -4.95 -20.89
CA GLY A 201 -13.81 -4.36 -21.48
C GLY A 201 -13.37 -5.05 -22.80
N LYS A 202 -13.55 -6.37 -22.92
CA LYS A 202 -13.26 -7.12 -24.16
C LYS A 202 -14.25 -6.88 -25.30
N ARG A 203 -15.44 -6.32 -25.01
CA ARG A 203 -16.45 -6.00 -26.04
C ARG A 203 -16.25 -4.61 -26.66
N VAL A 204 -15.45 -3.75 -26.03
CA VAL A 204 -15.26 -2.35 -26.42
C VAL A 204 -13.91 -2.14 -27.14
N GLY A 205 -13.01 -3.08 -27.08
CA GLY A 205 -11.72 -3.08 -27.78
C GLY A 205 -11.63 -4.23 -28.78
#